data_7026b4c50876dc9154595322c836f9d3
#
_entry.id   7026b4c50876dc9154595322c836f9d3
#
_cell.length_a   1.000
_cell.length_b   1.000
_cell.length_c   1.000
_cell.angle_alpha   90.00
_cell.angle_beta   90.00
_cell.angle_gamma   90.00
#
_symmetry.space_group_name_H-M   'P 1'
#
loop_
_entity.id
_entity.type
_entity.pdbx_description
1 polymer ?
#
loop_
_entity_poly.entity_id
_entity_poly.type
_entity_poly.pdbx_seq_one_letter_code
_entity_poly.pdbx_strand_id
1 'polypeptide(L)'
;MADLVTLQQYKDFAGLQGVQNDARINTIIDQVSQLVKSYCSSTIIDYAATNKTEFFTIKDDLVDTIILEESPIIAVVSVEERTGQADPYVTLITENSNNSGKYEYVVNDDSDSITRTSGSGNKSWPKG
;
A
#
# COMPACT_ATOMS: atom_id res chain seq x y z
N MET A 1 10.64 7.29 10.48
CA MET A 1 10.40 6.93 9.07
C MET A 1 11.59 6.13 8.56
N ALA A 2 11.39 5.07 7.81
CA ALA A 2 12.50 4.24 7.35
C ALA A 2 13.36 4.98 6.32
N ASP A 3 14.68 4.91 6.51
CA ASP A 3 15.65 5.48 5.59
C ASP A 3 15.78 4.61 4.32
N LEU A 4 16.09 5.24 3.19
CA LEU A 4 16.29 4.54 1.92
C LEU A 4 17.62 3.81 1.84
N VAL A 5 18.61 4.27 2.59
CA VAL A 5 19.94 3.64 2.73
C VAL A 5 20.35 3.64 4.19
N THR A 6 21.17 2.65 4.56
CA THR A 6 21.75 2.60 5.90
C THR A 6 23.07 3.39 5.97
N LEU A 7 23.46 3.78 7.18
CA LEU A 7 24.76 4.39 7.43
C LEU A 7 25.91 3.52 6.89
N GLN A 8 25.84 2.22 7.10
CA GLN A 8 26.89 1.30 6.65
C GLN A 8 26.96 1.23 5.12
N GLN A 9 25.83 1.15 4.44
CA GLN A 9 25.79 1.20 2.97
C GLN A 9 26.40 2.48 2.40
N TYR A 10 26.11 3.62 3.01
CA TYR A 10 26.71 4.88 2.60
C TYR A 10 28.24 4.91 2.85
N LYS A 11 28.69 4.45 4.00
CA LYS A 11 30.13 4.40 4.35
C LYS A 11 30.89 3.47 3.40
N ASP A 12 30.33 2.32 3.08
CA ASP A 12 30.93 1.36 2.14
C ASP A 12 31.05 1.95 0.74
N PHE A 13 30.01 2.64 0.27
CA PHE A 13 30.01 3.32 -1.03
C PHE A 13 31.04 4.46 -1.08
N ALA A 14 31.10 5.28 -0.04
CA ALA A 14 32.00 6.44 0.03
C ALA A 14 33.44 6.10 0.45
N GLY A 15 33.70 4.84 0.83
CA GLY A 15 35.03 4.43 1.33
C GLY A 15 35.39 5.05 2.67
N LEU A 16 34.42 5.39 3.51
CA LEU A 16 34.62 6.03 4.79
C LEU A 16 34.83 5.02 5.92
N GLN A 17 35.77 5.32 6.80
CA GLN A 17 36.02 4.54 8.01
C GLN A 17 35.92 5.42 9.24
N GLY A 18 35.64 4.81 10.39
CA GLY A 18 35.53 5.52 11.68
C GLY A 18 34.11 6.03 11.94
N VAL A 19 33.90 6.61 13.11
CA VAL A 19 32.58 7.00 13.64
C VAL A 19 32.40 8.50 13.82
N GLN A 20 33.41 9.30 13.48
CA GLN A 20 33.44 10.72 13.76
C GLN A 20 32.30 11.53 13.14
N ASN A 21 31.81 11.11 11.99
CA ASN A 21 30.76 11.79 11.22
C ASN A 21 29.45 11.04 11.21
N ASP A 22 29.31 9.94 11.94
CA ASP A 22 28.14 9.07 11.86
C ASP A 22 26.81 9.79 12.16
N ALA A 23 26.79 10.63 13.20
CA ALA A 23 25.60 11.40 13.56
C ALA A 23 25.19 12.38 12.44
N ARG A 24 26.16 13.04 11.82
CA ARG A 24 25.92 13.97 10.71
C ARG A 24 25.44 13.25 9.47
N ILE A 25 26.05 12.13 9.15
CA ILE A 25 25.66 11.28 8.00
C ILE A 25 24.25 10.75 8.18
N ASN A 26 23.89 10.24 9.37
CA ASN A 26 22.54 9.77 9.67
C ASN A 26 21.49 10.88 9.49
N THR A 27 21.78 12.10 9.93
CA THR A 27 20.87 13.24 9.72
C THR A 27 20.67 13.53 8.24
N ILE A 28 21.72 13.49 7.44
CA ILE A 28 21.63 13.71 5.98
C ILE A 28 20.85 12.58 5.32
N ILE A 29 21.09 11.32 5.69
CA ILE A 29 20.35 10.16 5.15
C ILE A 29 18.86 10.31 5.42
N ASP A 30 18.47 10.65 6.65
CA ASP A 30 17.06 10.87 7.01
C ASP A 30 16.43 12.00 6.17
N GLN A 31 17.08 13.15 6.08
CA GLN A 31 16.58 14.30 5.31
C GLN A 31 16.44 14.00 3.82
N VAL A 32 17.45 13.36 3.22
CA VAL A 32 17.41 12.99 1.79
C VAL A 32 16.36 11.92 1.55
N SER A 33 16.24 10.93 2.43
CA SER A 33 15.21 9.90 2.34
C SER A 33 13.79 10.49 2.35
N GLN A 34 13.53 11.44 3.24
CA GLN A 34 12.25 12.14 3.29
C GLN A 34 12.00 12.98 2.04
N LEU A 35 13.02 13.65 1.52
CA LEU A 35 12.90 14.44 0.30
C LEU A 35 12.53 13.57 -0.90
N VAL A 36 13.20 12.43 -1.08
CA VAL A 36 12.90 11.48 -2.16
C VAL A 36 11.48 10.93 -2.05
N LYS A 37 11.07 10.52 -0.85
CA LYS A 37 9.70 10.02 -0.60
C LYS A 37 8.64 11.07 -0.90
N SER A 38 8.87 12.31 -0.49
CA SER A 38 7.96 13.43 -0.79
C SER A 38 7.87 13.71 -2.29
N TYR A 39 9.00 13.68 -2.98
CA TYR A 39 9.04 13.88 -4.42
C TYR A 39 8.31 12.77 -5.20
N CYS A 40 8.49 11.51 -4.78
CA CYS A 40 7.83 10.36 -5.38
C CYS A 40 6.38 10.19 -4.92
N SER A 41 5.93 10.94 -3.92
CA SER A 41 4.62 10.77 -3.28
C SER A 41 4.36 9.32 -2.83
N SER A 42 5.41 8.64 -2.37
CA SER A 42 5.38 7.23 -1.96
C SER A 42 6.28 7.01 -0.76
N THR A 43 5.94 6.07 0.11
CA THR A 43 6.77 5.73 1.27
C THR A 43 7.99 4.90 0.89
N ILE A 44 8.00 4.28 -0.27
CA ILE A 44 9.09 3.43 -0.79
C ILE A 44 9.54 2.43 0.30
N ILE A 45 8.57 1.73 0.89
CA ILE A 45 8.81 0.72 1.92
C ILE A 45 8.45 -0.64 1.35
N ASP A 46 9.27 -1.64 1.67
CA ASP A 46 8.90 -3.03 1.42
C ASP A 46 7.94 -3.51 2.52
N TYR A 47 6.69 -3.72 2.15
CA TYR A 47 5.65 -4.23 3.03
C TYR A 47 5.58 -5.77 3.10
N ALA A 48 6.56 -6.48 2.55
CA ALA A 48 6.58 -7.95 2.62
C ALA A 48 6.62 -8.48 4.05
N ALA A 49 7.29 -7.76 4.95
CA ALA A 49 7.38 -8.10 6.38
C ALA A 49 6.27 -7.49 7.24
N THR A 50 5.64 -6.40 6.78
CA THR A 50 4.61 -5.67 7.53
C THR A 50 3.57 -5.12 6.56
N ASN A 51 2.34 -5.59 6.67
CA ASN A 51 1.26 -5.16 5.77
C ASN A 51 0.84 -3.71 6.07
N LYS A 52 0.55 -2.96 5.02
CA LYS A 52 -0.11 -1.66 5.12
C LYS A 52 -1.63 -1.85 5.06
N THR A 53 -2.35 -1.14 5.93
CA THR A 53 -3.81 -1.05 5.89
C THR A 53 -4.21 0.34 5.44
N GLU A 54 -5.06 0.42 4.44
CA GLU A 54 -5.65 1.67 3.95
C GLU A 54 -7.15 1.65 4.14
N PHE A 55 -7.71 2.79 4.53
CA PHE A 55 -9.15 2.96 4.76
C PHE A 55 -9.71 3.94 3.75
N PHE A 56 -10.83 3.59 3.16
CA PHE A 56 -11.52 4.41 2.17
C PHE A 56 -12.96 4.65 2.60
N THR A 57 -13.38 5.91 2.51
CA THR A 57 -14.78 6.28 2.71
C THR A 57 -15.43 6.55 1.35
N ILE A 58 -16.41 5.73 1.00
CA ILE A 58 -17.14 5.84 -0.27
C ILE A 58 -18.31 6.79 -0.10
N LYS A 59 -18.27 7.90 -0.79
CA LYS A 59 -19.30 8.95 -0.71
C LYS A 59 -20.29 8.92 -1.86
N ASP A 60 -19.94 8.25 -2.94
CA ASP A 60 -20.71 8.17 -4.17
C ASP A 60 -21.22 6.74 -4.44
N ASP A 61 -22.44 6.61 -4.92
CA ASP A 61 -23.07 5.31 -5.17
C ASP A 61 -22.55 4.61 -6.44
N LEU A 62 -21.71 5.29 -7.24
CA LEU A 62 -21.22 4.76 -8.53
C LEU A 62 -19.72 4.40 -8.49
N VAL A 63 -19.08 4.42 -7.35
CA VAL A 63 -17.66 4.07 -7.23
C VAL A 63 -17.50 2.55 -7.21
N ASP A 64 -16.90 1.99 -8.24
CA ASP A 64 -16.57 0.56 -8.33
C ASP A 64 -15.06 0.28 -8.18
N THR A 65 -14.21 1.26 -8.44
CA THR A 65 -12.74 1.14 -8.40
C THR A 65 -12.16 2.09 -7.37
N ILE A 66 -11.28 1.55 -6.52
CA ILE A 66 -10.51 2.29 -5.52
C ILE A 66 -9.05 2.30 -5.94
N ILE A 67 -8.45 3.49 -6.03
CA ILE A 67 -7.01 3.66 -6.27
C ILE A 67 -6.30 3.68 -4.94
N LEU A 68 -5.26 2.86 -4.80
CA LEU A 68 -4.47 2.79 -3.59
C LEU A 68 -3.43 3.90 -3.52
N GLU A 69 -3.10 4.32 -2.32
CA GLU A 69 -2.08 5.33 -2.06
C GLU A 69 -0.68 4.80 -2.42
N GLU A 70 -0.44 3.54 -2.10
CA GLU A 70 0.83 2.88 -2.39
C GLU A 70 0.69 1.92 -3.58
N SER A 71 1.54 2.07 -4.56
CA SER A 71 1.61 1.21 -5.74
C SER A 71 3.07 0.92 -6.13
N PRO A 72 3.38 -0.18 -6.82
CA PRO A 72 2.45 -1.25 -7.21
C PRO A 72 2.01 -2.14 -6.05
N ILE A 73 0.86 -2.76 -6.18
CA ILE A 73 0.37 -3.77 -5.23
C ILE A 73 1.19 -5.05 -5.43
N ILE A 74 1.89 -5.48 -4.39
CA ILE A 74 2.66 -6.75 -4.41
C ILE A 74 1.72 -7.92 -4.13
N ALA A 75 0.91 -7.80 -3.07
CA ALA A 75 -0.08 -8.79 -2.70
C ALA A 75 -1.18 -8.14 -1.86
N VAL A 76 -2.38 -8.66 -1.96
CA VAL A 76 -3.51 -8.27 -1.12
C VAL A 76 -3.76 -9.37 -0.10
N VAL A 77 -3.68 -9.04 1.18
CA VAL A 77 -3.94 -9.98 2.28
C VAL A 77 -5.42 -10.14 2.49
N SER A 78 -6.15 -9.03 2.60
CA SER A 78 -7.61 -9.03 2.72
C SER A 78 -8.20 -7.70 2.27
N VAL A 79 -9.43 -7.76 1.78
CA VAL A 79 -10.28 -6.59 1.54
C VAL A 79 -11.55 -6.78 2.36
N GLU A 80 -11.93 -5.75 3.08
CA GLU A 80 -13.12 -5.77 3.92
C GLU A 80 -14.00 -4.56 3.61
N GLU A 81 -15.29 -4.74 3.66
CA GLU A 81 -16.26 -3.65 3.51
C GLU A 81 -17.30 -3.64 4.63
N ARG A 82 -17.90 -2.49 4.87
CA ARG A 82 -19.08 -2.34 5.73
C ARG A 82 -20.05 -1.33 5.12
N THR A 83 -21.32 -1.46 5.43
CA THR A 83 -22.38 -0.59 4.88
C THR A 83 -22.63 0.66 5.71
N GLY A 84 -22.19 0.67 6.96
CA GLY A 84 -22.33 1.82 7.85
C GLY A 84 -21.27 1.82 8.95
N GLN A 85 -21.12 2.95 9.64
CA GLN A 85 -20.10 3.07 10.69
C GLN A 85 -20.31 2.12 11.87
N ALA A 86 -21.55 1.76 12.14
CA ALA A 86 -21.93 0.83 13.22
C ALA A 86 -21.93 -0.64 12.78
N ASP A 87 -21.84 -0.89 11.48
CA ASP A 87 -21.89 -2.25 10.95
C ASP A 87 -20.52 -2.94 11.06
N PRO A 88 -20.48 -4.25 11.27
CA PRO A 88 -19.23 -4.99 11.26
C PRO A 88 -18.62 -5.03 9.86
N TYR A 89 -17.31 -5.11 9.78
CA TYR A 89 -16.61 -5.38 8.53
C TYR A 89 -16.85 -6.80 8.05
N VAL A 90 -17.04 -6.96 6.76
CA VAL A 90 -17.20 -8.25 6.08
C VAL A 90 -16.04 -8.45 5.11
N THR A 91 -15.33 -9.57 5.26
CA THR A 91 -14.21 -9.93 4.37
C THR A 91 -14.72 -10.38 3.01
N LEU A 92 -14.16 -9.82 1.95
CA LEU A 92 -14.53 -10.15 0.57
C LEU A 92 -13.73 -11.34 0.04
N ILE A 93 -14.33 -12.09 -0.86
CA ILE A 93 -13.74 -13.27 -1.50
C ILE A 93 -12.87 -12.82 -2.69
N THR A 94 -11.64 -13.34 -2.75
CA THR A 94 -10.71 -13.04 -3.84
C THR A 94 -10.97 -13.92 -5.07
N GLU A 95 -10.48 -13.47 -6.21
CA GLU A 95 -10.48 -14.20 -7.46
C GLU A 95 -9.83 -15.59 -7.37
N ASN A 96 -8.81 -15.73 -6.53
CA ASN A 96 -8.05 -16.97 -6.37
C ASN A 96 -8.61 -17.93 -5.30
N SER A 97 -9.67 -17.56 -4.61
CA SER A 97 -10.35 -18.51 -3.74
C SER A 97 -11.06 -19.55 -4.60
N ASN A 98 -10.90 -20.84 -4.30
CA ASN A 98 -11.43 -22.00 -5.03
C ASN A 98 -12.97 -22.02 -5.24
N ASN A 99 -13.59 -20.89 -5.32
CA ASN A 99 -15.03 -20.72 -5.39
C ASN A 99 -15.51 -20.42 -6.81
N SER A 100 -15.23 -21.34 -7.73
CA SER A 100 -16.00 -21.51 -8.99
C SER A 100 -16.49 -20.19 -9.62
N GLY A 101 -15.62 -19.23 -9.86
CA GLY A 101 -15.94 -17.99 -10.58
C GLY A 101 -16.71 -16.92 -9.80
N LYS A 102 -16.84 -17.07 -8.50
CA LYS A 102 -17.45 -16.05 -7.64
C LYS A 102 -16.36 -15.31 -6.86
N TYR A 103 -15.94 -14.19 -7.38
CA TYR A 103 -15.05 -13.28 -6.68
C TYR A 103 -15.75 -11.93 -6.47
N GLU A 104 -15.41 -11.26 -5.40
CA GLU A 104 -16.04 -10.02 -4.98
C GLU A 104 -15.19 -8.79 -5.23
N TYR A 105 -13.89 -8.98 -5.49
CA TYR A 105 -13.00 -7.93 -5.96
C TYR A 105 -11.88 -8.48 -6.83
N VAL A 106 -11.31 -7.62 -7.64
CA VAL A 106 -10.18 -7.91 -8.53
C VAL A 106 -9.12 -6.83 -8.34
N VAL A 107 -7.85 -7.23 -8.26
CA VAL A 107 -6.72 -6.31 -8.39
C VAL A 107 -6.51 -6.04 -9.88
N ASN A 108 -6.51 -4.77 -10.27
CA ASN A 108 -6.33 -4.39 -11.67
C ASN A 108 -4.91 -4.66 -12.16
N ASP A 109 -4.75 -4.86 -13.45
CA ASP A 109 -3.48 -5.23 -14.10
C ASP A 109 -2.35 -4.22 -13.84
N ASP A 110 -2.69 -2.95 -13.69
CA ASP A 110 -1.74 -1.88 -13.34
C ASP A 110 -1.22 -1.98 -11.90
N SER A 111 -1.79 -2.88 -11.10
CA SER A 111 -1.42 -3.08 -9.69
C SER A 111 -1.48 -1.81 -8.83
N ASP A 112 -2.35 -0.88 -9.16
CA ASP A 112 -2.55 0.38 -8.43
C ASP A 112 -3.96 0.54 -7.85
N SER A 113 -4.89 -0.31 -8.27
CA SER A 113 -6.29 -0.19 -7.92
C SER A 113 -6.99 -1.53 -7.73
N ILE A 114 -8.10 -1.50 -7.02
CA ILE A 114 -8.97 -2.65 -6.76
C ILE A 114 -10.38 -2.32 -7.22
N THR A 115 -10.95 -3.20 -8.04
CA THR A 115 -12.34 -3.08 -8.52
C THR A 115 -13.26 -4.04 -7.77
N ARG A 116 -14.39 -3.52 -7.30
CA ARG A 116 -15.44 -4.32 -6.68
C ARG A 116 -16.24 -5.05 -7.77
N THR A 117 -16.47 -6.33 -7.57
CA THR A 117 -17.19 -7.19 -8.51
C THR A 117 -18.32 -7.96 -7.84
N SER A 118 -19.22 -8.52 -8.62
CA SER A 118 -20.33 -9.37 -8.15
C SER A 118 -20.51 -10.59 -9.04
N GLY A 119 -19.46 -11.39 -9.17
CA GLY A 119 -19.51 -12.66 -9.92
C GLY A 119 -19.40 -12.50 -11.43
N SER A 120 -20.14 -11.61 -12.06
CA SER A 120 -20.16 -11.46 -13.53
C SER A 120 -19.95 -10.03 -14.02
N GLY A 121 -19.71 -9.10 -13.15
CA GLY A 121 -19.50 -7.68 -13.53
C GLY A 121 -19.12 -6.79 -12.38
N ASN A 122 -18.88 -5.52 -12.69
CA ASN A 122 -18.56 -4.53 -11.70
C ASN A 122 -19.74 -4.24 -10.78
N LYS A 123 -19.44 -3.98 -9.53
CA LYS A 123 -20.39 -3.57 -8.50
C LYS A 123 -19.85 -2.34 -7.78
N SER A 124 -20.72 -1.43 -7.39
CA SER A 124 -20.29 -0.29 -6.57
C SER A 124 -19.93 -0.73 -5.16
N TRP A 125 -18.92 -0.06 -4.59
CA TRP A 125 -18.61 -0.18 -3.17
C TRP A 125 -19.77 0.36 -2.33
N PRO A 126 -20.04 -0.23 -1.15
CA PRO A 126 -21.06 0.31 -0.28
C PRO A 126 -20.70 1.72 0.19
N LYS A 127 -21.69 2.59 0.18
CA LYS A 127 -21.59 3.95 0.70
C LYS A 127 -21.66 3.89 2.22
N GLY A 128 -20.64 4.41 2.89
CA GLY A 128 -20.58 4.36 4.35
C GLY A 128 -19.91 5.54 5.00
#